data_72ebfc5cd4a7841576c596e4ae46e1c9
#
_entry.id   72ebfc5cd4a7841576c596e4ae46e1c9
#
_cell.length_a   1.000
_cell.length_b   1.000
_cell.length_c   1.000
_cell.angle_alpha   90.00
_cell.angle_beta   90.00
_cell.angle_gamma   90.00
#
_symmetry.space_group_name_H-M   'P 1'
#
loop_
_entity.id
_entity.type
_entity.pdbx_description
1 polymer ?
#
loop_
_entity_poly.entity_id
_entity_poly.type
_entity_poly.pdbx_seq_one_letter_code
_entity_poly.pdbx_strand_id
1 'polypeptide(L)'
;MLSGKFCLFSHKNKQHQRYFQFLSDGKIRDIGGAGHDNERFWKLEDQKLKLYSKSEQLTAVFECCYEEVGHSYWEGLHQETIPLEIRIYDSRSDLFDYLTKYTCRYLIDYGALIVGKHTYSIPQLIDYDHRGQVIIGDYCSIGHNVQFITANHDLELITTYPFKSLEVFYTDESLQMTDDHILKSPTRVGNDVWIGNNAQIMAGVTIGDGAVIAAGALVTKDVEPYAVVGGNPAKVIRYRIAEPTFREQMLEIAWWNWPEDIISERLDKIMSKDISGFIKEYLPNAGEVKCD
;
A
#
# COMPACT_ATOMS: atom_id res chain seq x y z
N MET A 1 21.59 13.98 -9.72
CA MET A 1 20.76 15.08 -10.29
C MET A 1 19.34 14.90 -9.79
N LEU A 2 18.69 15.92 -9.21
CA LEU A 2 17.38 15.81 -8.54
C LEU A 2 16.17 15.96 -9.48
N SER A 3 16.37 16.42 -10.72
CA SER A 3 15.29 16.59 -11.69
C SER A 3 14.58 15.27 -11.97
N GLY A 4 13.25 15.30 -11.97
CA GLY A 4 12.40 14.12 -12.13
C GLY A 4 12.10 13.37 -10.85
N LYS A 5 12.90 13.54 -9.78
CA LYS A 5 12.73 12.83 -8.52
C LYS A 5 11.54 13.33 -7.72
N PHE A 6 11.00 12.45 -6.89
CA PHE A 6 9.86 12.69 -6.02
C PHE A 6 10.31 12.96 -4.59
N CYS A 7 9.55 13.74 -3.86
CA CYS A 7 9.95 14.20 -2.55
C CYS A 7 8.80 14.09 -1.54
N LEU A 8 9.14 13.62 -0.35
CA LEU A 8 8.35 13.76 0.86
C LEU A 8 9.03 14.82 1.73
N PHE A 9 8.33 15.92 1.94
CA PHE A 9 8.74 17.02 2.79
C PHE A 9 7.94 17.01 4.08
N SER A 10 8.60 17.10 5.23
CA SER A 10 7.92 17.11 6.52
C SER A 10 8.63 17.97 7.55
N HIS A 11 7.87 18.50 8.52
CA HIS A 11 8.44 19.02 9.75
C HIS A 11 8.93 17.85 10.62
N LYS A 12 9.99 18.01 11.40
CA LYS A 12 10.51 16.98 12.30
C LYS A 12 9.46 16.45 13.30
N ASN A 13 8.42 17.22 13.61
CA ASN A 13 7.28 16.80 14.43
C ASN A 13 6.20 16.02 13.67
N LYS A 14 6.37 15.78 12.36
CA LYS A 14 5.48 15.02 11.47
C LYS A 14 4.02 15.49 11.36
N GLN A 15 3.68 16.69 11.85
CA GLN A 15 2.32 17.21 11.79
C GLN A 15 1.89 17.68 10.40
N HIS A 16 2.84 18.01 9.53
CA HIS A 16 2.58 18.45 8.17
C HIS A 16 3.50 17.74 7.19
N GLN A 17 2.91 17.02 6.26
CA GLN A 17 3.62 16.32 5.17
C GLN A 17 3.16 16.86 3.82
N ARG A 18 4.08 17.04 2.89
CA ARG A 18 3.83 17.45 1.52
C ARG A 18 4.58 16.55 0.57
N TYR A 19 3.96 16.30 -0.57
CA TYR A 19 4.54 15.51 -1.64
C TYR A 19 4.72 16.38 -2.87
N PHE A 20 5.90 16.39 -3.44
CA PHE A 20 6.16 17.15 -4.65
C PHE A 20 7.22 16.50 -5.53
N GLN A 21 7.32 16.98 -6.76
CA GLN A 21 8.30 16.54 -7.74
C GLN A 21 9.20 17.70 -8.16
N PHE A 22 10.50 17.45 -8.26
CA PHE A 22 11.46 18.39 -8.82
C PHE A 22 11.41 18.33 -10.36
N LEU A 23 11.12 19.43 -11.00
CA LEU A 23 11.08 19.54 -12.46
C LEU A 23 12.42 20.00 -13.03
N SER A 24 12.69 19.68 -14.30
CA SER A 24 13.95 20.03 -14.99
C SER A 24 14.15 21.53 -15.18
N ASP A 25 13.07 22.32 -15.17
CA ASP A 25 13.11 23.78 -15.25
C ASP A 25 13.33 24.49 -13.90
N GLY A 26 13.67 23.72 -12.85
CA GLY A 26 13.88 24.24 -11.50
C GLY A 26 12.59 24.51 -10.72
N LYS A 27 11.43 24.16 -11.27
CA LYS A 27 10.14 24.28 -10.57
C LYS A 27 9.81 23.07 -9.73
N ILE A 28 8.89 23.28 -8.79
CA ILE A 28 8.31 22.24 -7.94
C ILE A 28 6.86 22.00 -8.39
N ARG A 29 6.51 20.72 -8.63
CA ARG A 29 5.12 20.28 -8.88
C ARG A 29 4.57 19.63 -7.64
N ASP A 30 3.51 20.20 -7.04
CA ASP A 30 2.75 19.52 -5.98
C ASP A 30 2.05 18.26 -6.53
N ILE A 31 2.10 17.15 -5.78
CA ILE A 31 1.54 15.85 -6.18
C ILE A 31 0.23 15.57 -5.44
N GLY A 32 -0.01 16.21 -4.29
CA GLY A 32 -1.24 16.07 -3.50
C GLY A 32 -1.18 16.90 -2.23
N GLY A 33 -2.26 17.57 -1.93
CA GLY A 33 -2.43 18.46 -0.78
C GLY A 33 -2.73 19.91 -1.18
N ALA A 34 -3.29 20.70 -0.26
CA ALA A 34 -3.49 22.12 -0.45
C ALA A 34 -2.13 22.82 -0.55
N GLY A 35 -1.76 23.20 -1.77
CA GLY A 35 -0.49 23.84 -2.03
C GLY A 35 -0.29 25.10 -1.18
N HIS A 36 0.73 25.12 -0.36
CA HIS A 36 1.23 26.37 0.20
C HIS A 36 2.11 27.06 -0.87
N ASP A 37 1.93 28.36 -1.04
CA ASP A 37 2.67 29.17 -2.04
C ASP A 37 4.13 29.38 -1.70
N ASN A 38 4.66 28.76 -0.65
CA ASN A 38 5.97 29.08 -0.10
C ASN A 38 7.15 28.48 -0.87
N GLU A 39 7.02 27.23 -1.40
CA GLU A 39 8.10 26.61 -2.16
C GLU A 39 7.62 26.34 -3.59
N ARG A 40 8.20 27.07 -4.56
CA ARG A 40 7.86 26.95 -5.99
C ARG A 40 9.05 26.60 -6.87
N PHE A 41 10.25 26.88 -6.41
CA PHE A 41 11.48 26.65 -7.15
C PHE A 41 12.51 25.93 -6.29
N TRP A 42 13.40 25.20 -6.92
CA TRP A 42 14.51 24.52 -6.28
C TRP A 42 15.82 24.74 -7.04
N LYS A 43 16.91 24.71 -6.31
CA LYS A 43 18.27 24.68 -6.85
C LYS A 43 19.15 23.79 -6.00
N LEU A 44 20.10 23.12 -6.64
CA LEU A 44 21.18 22.42 -5.96
C LEU A 44 22.47 23.22 -6.17
N GLU A 45 22.94 23.85 -5.13
CA GLU A 45 24.13 24.71 -5.14
C GLU A 45 25.04 24.35 -3.95
N ASP A 46 26.33 24.18 -4.17
CA ASP A 46 27.31 23.83 -3.14
C ASP A 46 26.93 22.59 -2.33
N GLN A 47 26.38 21.57 -3.00
CA GLN A 47 25.85 20.33 -2.41
C GLN A 47 24.68 20.54 -1.44
N LYS A 48 24.06 21.70 -1.44
CA LYS A 48 22.87 22.01 -0.63
C LYS A 48 21.66 22.17 -1.53
N LEU A 49 20.54 21.55 -1.10
CA LEU A 49 19.25 21.75 -1.74
C LEU A 49 18.61 23.01 -1.16
N LYS A 50 18.34 23.98 -2.02
CA LYS A 50 17.71 25.26 -1.68
C LYS A 50 16.31 25.33 -2.27
N LEU A 51 15.33 25.70 -1.46
CA LEU A 51 13.95 25.93 -1.88
C LEU A 51 13.62 27.42 -1.84
N TYR A 52 12.84 27.88 -2.81
CA TYR A 52 12.49 29.28 -2.99
C TYR A 52 10.99 29.46 -3.14
N SER A 53 10.47 30.59 -2.64
CA SER A 53 9.08 31.01 -2.81
C SER A 53 8.78 31.43 -4.25
N LYS A 54 7.51 31.75 -4.53
CA LYS A 54 7.06 32.33 -5.81
C LYS A 54 7.72 33.67 -6.11
N SER A 55 8.10 34.43 -5.07
CA SER A 55 8.83 35.70 -5.16
C SER A 55 10.36 35.52 -5.18
N GLU A 56 10.84 34.29 -5.43
CA GLU A 56 12.26 33.92 -5.47
C GLU A 56 13.04 34.18 -4.17
N GLN A 57 12.35 34.27 -3.06
CA GLN A 57 13.00 34.37 -1.74
C GLN A 57 13.36 32.95 -1.26
N LEU A 58 14.58 32.83 -0.71
CA LEU A 58 15.04 31.56 -0.09
C LEU A 58 14.16 31.22 1.11
N THR A 59 13.55 30.05 1.09
CA THR A 59 12.65 29.59 2.16
C THR A 59 13.24 28.48 3.01
N ALA A 60 14.04 27.60 2.41
CA ALA A 60 14.69 26.52 3.14
C ALA A 60 16.00 26.09 2.49
N VAL A 61 16.93 25.61 3.31
CA VAL A 61 18.22 25.02 2.89
C VAL A 61 18.38 23.66 3.57
N PHE A 62 18.77 22.66 2.80
CA PHE A 62 18.97 21.29 3.26
C PHE A 62 20.34 20.76 2.90
N GLU A 63 20.89 19.91 3.76
CA GLU A 63 22.11 19.16 3.53
C GLU A 63 21.78 17.67 3.45
N CYS A 64 22.43 16.93 2.54
CA CYS A 64 22.25 15.49 2.42
C CYS A 64 22.92 14.80 3.60
N CYS A 65 22.13 14.02 4.35
CA CYS A 65 22.62 13.25 5.49
C CYS A 65 23.07 11.85 5.06
N TYR A 66 22.35 11.23 4.11
CA TYR A 66 22.74 9.95 3.49
C TYR A 66 22.05 9.74 2.14
N GLU A 67 22.68 8.92 1.31
CA GLU A 67 22.12 8.43 0.04
C GLU A 67 22.16 6.89 0.04
N GLU A 68 21.06 6.29 -0.41
CA GLU A 68 20.91 4.86 -0.65
C GLU A 68 20.28 4.64 -2.03
N VAL A 69 20.29 3.39 -2.50
CA VAL A 69 19.64 3.05 -3.76
C VAL A 69 18.14 3.34 -3.66
N GLY A 70 17.64 4.17 -4.56
CA GLY A 70 16.23 4.56 -4.65
C GLY A 70 15.82 5.76 -3.80
N HIS A 71 16.61 6.21 -2.80
CA HIS A 71 16.27 7.40 -2.03
C HIS A 71 17.45 8.09 -1.35
N SER A 72 17.26 9.37 -1.01
CA SER A 72 18.18 10.13 -0.16
C SER A 72 17.43 10.89 0.94
N TYR A 73 18.11 11.11 2.06
CA TYR A 73 17.58 11.82 3.21
C TYR A 73 18.36 13.11 3.46
N TRP A 74 17.63 14.20 3.63
CA TRP A 74 18.18 15.53 3.80
C TRP A 74 17.55 16.22 5.00
N GLU A 75 18.37 16.89 5.80
CA GLU A 75 17.93 17.73 6.91
C GLU A 75 18.21 19.21 6.64
N GLY A 76 17.35 20.08 7.14
CA GLY A 76 17.49 21.50 6.92
C GLY A 76 16.64 22.34 7.84
N LEU A 77 16.63 23.64 7.55
CA LEU A 77 15.87 24.64 8.28
C LEU A 77 15.00 25.48 7.33
N HIS A 78 13.76 25.73 7.73
CA HIS A 78 12.89 26.73 7.11
C HIS A 78 13.10 28.06 7.83
N GLN A 79 13.40 29.13 7.06
CA GLN A 79 13.66 30.46 7.58
C GLN A 79 14.69 30.46 8.76
N GLU A 80 15.70 29.60 8.65
CA GLU A 80 16.80 29.44 9.62
C GLU A 80 16.40 28.98 11.02
N THR A 81 15.12 28.65 11.26
CA THR A 81 14.63 28.34 12.62
C THR A 81 13.84 27.05 12.75
N ILE A 82 13.06 26.67 11.75
CA ILE A 82 12.16 25.52 11.85
C ILE A 82 12.83 24.27 11.28
N PRO A 83 13.08 23.22 12.09
CA PRO A 83 13.68 22.00 11.60
C PRO A 83 12.78 21.27 10.60
N LEU A 84 13.33 20.96 9.45
CA LEU A 84 12.68 20.26 8.35
C LEU A 84 13.47 19.03 7.95
N GLU A 85 12.79 18.09 7.37
CA GLU A 85 13.38 16.93 6.71
C GLU A 85 12.79 16.73 5.32
N ILE A 86 13.63 16.28 4.40
CA ILE A 86 13.21 15.89 3.05
C ILE A 86 13.74 14.48 2.78
N ARG A 87 12.86 13.63 2.26
CA ARG A 87 13.24 12.35 1.65
C ARG A 87 12.98 12.44 0.17
N ILE A 88 13.98 12.14 -0.62
CA ILE A 88 13.94 12.24 -2.08
C ILE A 88 14.00 10.83 -2.65
N TYR A 89 13.06 10.47 -3.50
CA TYR A 89 12.88 9.16 -4.10
C TYR A 89 13.09 9.24 -5.61
N ASP A 90 13.67 8.19 -6.17
CA ASP A 90 13.98 8.13 -7.60
C ASP A 90 12.71 8.04 -8.44
N SER A 91 11.67 7.40 -7.93
CA SER A 91 10.37 7.30 -8.59
C SER A 91 9.21 7.60 -7.65
N ARG A 92 8.02 7.82 -8.23
CA ARG A 92 6.77 7.95 -7.47
C ARG A 92 6.40 6.63 -6.79
N SER A 93 6.75 5.51 -7.40
CA SER A 93 6.54 4.18 -6.83
C SER A 93 7.33 4.01 -5.54
N ASP A 94 8.62 4.36 -5.54
CA ASP A 94 9.49 4.27 -4.35
C ASP A 94 8.96 5.13 -3.21
N LEU A 95 8.43 6.33 -3.52
CA LEU A 95 7.77 7.18 -2.54
C LEU A 95 6.55 6.48 -1.90
N PHE A 96 5.67 5.89 -2.70
CA PHE A 96 4.48 5.23 -2.17
C PHE A 96 4.82 3.94 -1.41
N ASP A 97 5.79 3.18 -1.88
CA ASP A 97 6.30 1.99 -1.21
C ASP A 97 6.88 2.34 0.17
N TYR A 98 7.69 3.40 0.22
CA TYR A 98 8.19 3.93 1.48
C TYR A 98 7.06 4.36 2.42
N LEU A 99 6.07 5.11 1.94
CA LEU A 99 4.97 5.59 2.77
C LEU A 99 4.18 4.43 3.37
N THR A 100 3.87 3.42 2.57
CA THR A 100 3.19 2.21 3.03
C THR A 100 4.02 1.49 4.09
N LYS A 101 5.28 1.20 3.80
CA LYS A 101 6.19 0.50 4.72
C LYS A 101 6.48 1.33 5.98
N TYR A 102 6.70 2.63 5.85
CA TYR A 102 6.99 3.48 7.00
C TYR A 102 5.79 3.63 7.93
N THR A 103 4.60 3.86 7.39
CA THR A 103 3.40 4.05 8.21
C THR A 103 2.92 2.75 8.83
N CYS A 104 3.09 1.63 8.12
CA CYS A 104 2.73 0.30 8.61
C CYS A 104 3.91 -0.41 9.31
N ARG A 105 5.05 0.26 9.50
CA ARG A 105 6.29 -0.35 10.00
C ARG A 105 6.07 -1.18 11.28
N TYR A 106 5.35 -0.64 12.24
CA TYR A 106 5.07 -1.37 13.47
C TYR A 106 4.37 -2.71 13.20
N LEU A 107 3.36 -2.72 12.33
CA LEU A 107 2.62 -3.92 11.96
C LEU A 107 3.47 -4.91 11.16
N ILE A 108 4.36 -4.40 10.30
CA ILE A 108 5.28 -5.20 9.49
C ILE A 108 6.36 -5.82 10.39
N ASP A 109 7.00 -5.03 11.23
CA ASP A 109 8.03 -5.49 12.16
C ASP A 109 7.48 -6.52 13.16
N TYR A 110 6.20 -6.41 13.51
CA TYR A 110 5.50 -7.37 14.38
C TYR A 110 5.04 -8.64 13.64
N GLY A 111 5.13 -8.66 12.30
CA GLY A 111 4.67 -9.78 11.48
C GLY A 111 3.15 -9.86 11.29
N ALA A 112 2.40 -8.87 11.76
CA ALA A 112 0.95 -8.80 11.58
C ALA A 112 0.54 -8.40 10.16
N LEU A 113 1.41 -7.68 9.43
CA LEU A 113 1.17 -7.23 8.07
C LEU A 113 2.35 -7.59 7.17
N ILE A 114 2.06 -8.24 6.03
CA ILE A 114 3.00 -8.44 4.93
C ILE A 114 2.42 -7.73 3.71
N VAL A 115 3.23 -6.89 3.05
CA VAL A 115 2.80 -6.11 1.88
C VAL A 115 3.77 -6.35 0.73
N GLY A 116 3.22 -6.73 -0.41
CA GLY A 116 3.95 -6.93 -1.66
C GLY A 116 4.44 -5.62 -2.29
N LYS A 117 5.29 -5.77 -3.32
CA LYS A 117 5.87 -4.63 -4.05
C LYS A 117 4.80 -3.83 -4.78
N HIS A 118 5.03 -2.52 -4.94
CA HIS A 118 4.14 -1.58 -5.62
C HIS A 118 2.71 -1.49 -5.07
N THR A 119 2.42 -2.16 -3.95
CA THR A 119 1.16 -2.01 -3.22
C THR A 119 1.23 -0.74 -2.38
N TYR A 120 0.22 0.11 -2.49
CA TYR A 120 0.24 1.41 -1.83
C TYR A 120 -0.98 1.65 -0.96
N SER A 121 -0.81 2.49 0.04
CA SER A 121 -1.74 3.01 1.04
C SER A 121 -1.57 2.35 2.42
N ILE A 122 -2.41 2.76 3.37
CA ILE A 122 -2.28 2.45 4.80
C ILE A 122 -3.53 1.71 5.24
N PRO A 123 -3.53 0.36 5.18
CA PRO A 123 -4.62 -0.42 5.75
C PRO A 123 -4.64 -0.28 7.27
N GLN A 124 -5.84 -0.30 7.84
CA GLN A 124 -6.03 -0.38 9.29
C GLN A 124 -6.24 -1.84 9.68
N LEU A 125 -5.41 -2.36 10.59
CA LEU A 125 -5.64 -3.65 11.21
C LEU A 125 -6.39 -3.42 12.52
N ILE A 126 -7.61 -3.98 12.61
CA ILE A 126 -8.41 -3.98 13.82
C ILE A 126 -8.13 -5.31 14.52
N ASP A 127 -7.11 -5.29 15.35
CA ASP A 127 -6.58 -6.44 16.04
C ASP A 127 -6.34 -6.07 17.51
N TYR A 128 -7.01 -6.75 18.44
CA TYR A 128 -6.96 -6.44 19.85
C TYR A 128 -5.84 -7.17 20.60
N ASP A 129 -5.33 -8.26 20.06
CA ASP A 129 -4.32 -9.11 20.69
C ASP A 129 -3.08 -9.38 19.84
N HIS A 130 -2.96 -8.69 18.73
CA HIS A 130 -1.82 -8.74 17.79
C HIS A 130 -1.47 -10.14 17.26
N ARG A 131 -2.44 -11.06 17.22
CA ARG A 131 -2.25 -12.42 16.73
C ARG A 131 -2.74 -12.65 15.31
N GLY A 132 -3.55 -11.73 14.78
CA GLY A 132 -4.05 -11.80 13.41
C GLY A 132 -3.00 -11.38 12.38
N GLN A 133 -3.00 -12.02 11.23
CA GLN A 133 -2.08 -11.69 10.14
C GLN A 133 -2.85 -11.33 8.87
N VAL A 134 -2.36 -10.31 8.17
CA VAL A 134 -2.80 -9.88 6.84
C VAL A 134 -1.65 -9.95 5.86
N ILE A 135 -1.87 -10.60 4.73
CA ILE A 135 -0.89 -10.74 3.65
C ILE A 135 -1.50 -10.11 2.40
N ILE A 136 -0.86 -9.09 1.87
CA ILE A 136 -1.29 -8.36 0.67
C ILE A 136 -0.23 -8.57 -0.42
N GLY A 137 -0.67 -8.99 -1.58
CA GLY A 137 0.20 -9.23 -2.74
C GLY A 137 0.72 -7.96 -3.40
N ASP A 138 1.27 -8.13 -4.59
CA ASP A 138 1.90 -7.08 -5.38
C ASP A 138 0.88 -6.23 -6.16
N TYR A 139 1.24 -4.99 -6.49
CA TYR A 139 0.46 -4.08 -7.35
C TYR A 139 -0.98 -3.80 -6.88
N CYS A 140 -1.25 -3.90 -5.58
CA CYS A 140 -2.58 -3.63 -5.03
C CYS A 140 -2.81 -2.14 -4.79
N SER A 141 -4.05 -1.71 -5.03
CA SER A 141 -4.53 -0.36 -4.75
C SER A 141 -5.46 -0.42 -3.54
N ILE A 142 -5.00 0.06 -2.39
CA ILE A 142 -5.80 0.07 -1.17
C ILE A 142 -6.39 1.47 -0.97
N GLY A 143 -7.71 1.56 -0.87
CA GLY A 143 -8.42 2.80 -0.64
C GLY A 143 -8.22 3.35 0.77
N HIS A 144 -8.67 4.60 0.96
CA HIS A 144 -8.61 5.25 2.27
C HIS A 144 -9.53 4.54 3.28
N ASN A 145 -9.06 4.42 4.53
CA ASN A 145 -9.82 3.83 5.64
C ASN A 145 -10.31 2.40 5.39
N VAL A 146 -9.52 1.59 4.67
CA VAL A 146 -9.76 0.15 4.55
C VAL A 146 -9.38 -0.53 5.85
N GLN A 147 -10.27 -1.39 6.36
CA GLN A 147 -10.09 -2.08 7.63
C GLN A 147 -10.02 -3.60 7.42
N PHE A 148 -9.02 -4.22 8.01
CA PHE A 148 -8.91 -5.67 8.16
C PHE A 148 -9.23 -6.02 9.60
N ILE A 149 -10.32 -6.76 9.82
CA ILE A 149 -10.75 -7.22 11.14
C ILE A 149 -10.18 -8.61 11.33
N THR A 150 -9.16 -8.75 12.16
CA THR A 150 -8.36 -9.98 12.23
C THR A 150 -8.78 -10.92 13.36
N ALA A 151 -9.55 -10.44 14.34
CA ALA A 151 -10.04 -11.21 15.46
C ALA A 151 -11.55 -11.08 15.64
N ASN A 152 -12.17 -12.13 16.15
CA ASN A 152 -13.58 -12.16 16.52
C ASN A 152 -13.74 -12.89 17.86
N HIS A 153 -14.76 -12.51 18.65
CA HIS A 153 -15.14 -13.26 19.83
C HIS A 153 -15.58 -14.67 19.48
N ASP A 154 -15.29 -15.61 20.35
CA ASP A 154 -15.80 -16.97 20.21
C ASP A 154 -17.29 -17.00 20.60
N LEU A 155 -18.14 -17.30 19.61
CA LEU A 155 -19.60 -17.36 19.78
C LEU A 155 -20.07 -18.70 20.35
N GLU A 156 -19.21 -19.70 20.48
CA GLU A 156 -19.53 -21.01 21.05
C GLU A 156 -19.41 -21.03 22.59
N LEU A 157 -18.78 -19.99 23.17
CA LEU A 157 -18.72 -19.84 24.61
C LEU A 157 -20.09 -19.41 25.19
N ILE A 158 -20.33 -19.72 26.45
CA ILE A 158 -21.54 -19.28 27.17
C ILE A 158 -21.66 -17.75 27.18
N THR A 159 -20.55 -17.05 27.20
CA THR A 159 -20.48 -15.59 27.14
C THR A 159 -19.57 -15.13 26.01
N THR A 160 -19.93 -14.03 25.36
CA THR A 160 -19.06 -13.35 24.41
C THR A 160 -18.14 -12.32 25.08
N TYR A 161 -18.24 -12.14 26.43
CA TYR A 161 -17.38 -11.21 27.13
C TYR A 161 -15.97 -11.79 27.30
N PRO A 162 -14.91 -11.08 26.91
CA PRO A 162 -13.55 -11.60 26.84
C PRO A 162 -12.85 -11.55 28.22
N PHE A 163 -13.30 -12.38 29.15
CA PHE A 163 -12.76 -12.41 30.51
C PHE A 163 -11.27 -12.72 30.57
N LYS A 164 -10.80 -13.64 29.69
CA LYS A 164 -9.40 -14.03 29.64
C LYS A 164 -8.54 -12.92 29.06
N SER A 165 -8.91 -12.39 27.90
CA SER A 165 -8.13 -11.37 27.22
C SER A 165 -8.08 -10.03 27.94
N LEU A 166 -9.14 -9.70 28.71
CA LEU A 166 -9.17 -8.48 29.53
C LEU A 166 -8.61 -8.68 30.94
N GLU A 167 -8.24 -9.91 31.32
CA GLU A 167 -7.69 -10.24 32.64
C GLU A 167 -8.55 -9.72 33.79
N VAL A 168 -9.90 -9.71 33.63
CA VAL A 168 -10.83 -9.08 34.58
C VAL A 168 -10.79 -9.73 35.94
N PHE A 169 -10.57 -11.05 36.00
CA PHE A 169 -10.40 -11.83 37.23
C PHE A 169 -9.15 -12.68 37.10
N TYR A 170 -7.98 -12.01 37.19
CA TYR A 170 -6.70 -12.68 36.98
C TYR A 170 -6.41 -13.62 38.17
N THR A 171 -6.50 -14.92 37.90
CA THR A 171 -6.10 -16.00 38.81
C THR A 171 -5.27 -17.02 38.04
N ASP A 172 -4.53 -17.89 38.73
CA ASP A 172 -3.79 -18.98 38.08
C ASP A 172 -4.72 -19.89 37.27
N GLU A 173 -6.00 -20.00 37.66
CA GLU A 173 -7.00 -20.74 36.91
C GLU A 173 -7.43 -20.00 35.64
N SER A 174 -7.40 -18.68 35.59
CA SER A 174 -7.76 -17.92 34.38
C SER A 174 -6.79 -18.18 33.22
N LEU A 175 -5.55 -18.54 33.50
CA LEU A 175 -4.56 -18.95 32.51
C LEU A 175 -4.91 -20.30 31.82
N GLN A 176 -5.72 -21.14 32.49
CA GLN A 176 -6.18 -22.43 31.98
C GLN A 176 -7.49 -22.31 31.18
N MET A 177 -8.11 -21.13 31.14
CA MET A 177 -9.37 -20.93 30.41
C MET A 177 -9.17 -21.04 28.91
N THR A 178 -10.23 -21.45 28.22
CA THR A 178 -10.31 -21.42 26.78
C THR A 178 -10.11 -19.98 26.26
N ASP A 179 -9.49 -19.82 25.11
CA ASP A 179 -9.38 -18.52 24.47
C ASP A 179 -10.77 -17.97 24.13
N ASP A 180 -10.98 -16.69 24.43
CA ASP A 180 -12.24 -16.00 24.21
C ASP A 180 -12.33 -15.34 22.81
N HIS A 181 -11.28 -15.52 22.00
CA HIS A 181 -11.20 -15.07 20.62
C HIS A 181 -10.86 -16.23 19.69
N ILE A 182 -11.52 -16.25 18.56
CA ILE A 182 -11.19 -17.20 17.47
C ILE A 182 -10.15 -16.56 16.56
N LEU A 183 -8.96 -17.18 16.53
CA LEU A 183 -7.97 -16.88 15.50
C LEU A 183 -8.34 -17.66 14.23
N LYS A 184 -8.51 -16.93 13.14
CA LYS A 184 -8.65 -17.52 11.81
C LYS A 184 -7.31 -17.56 11.09
N SER A 185 -7.27 -18.31 9.99
CA SER A 185 -6.14 -18.27 9.05
C SER A 185 -5.84 -16.83 8.64
N PRO A 186 -4.59 -16.50 8.22
CA PRO A 186 -4.28 -15.18 7.72
C PRO A 186 -5.27 -14.71 6.66
N THR A 187 -5.71 -13.46 6.76
CA THR A 187 -6.45 -12.82 5.67
C THR A 187 -5.49 -12.58 4.52
N ARG A 188 -5.85 -13.01 3.32
CA ARG A 188 -4.99 -12.95 2.14
C ARG A 188 -5.62 -12.08 1.06
N VAL A 189 -4.84 -11.18 0.52
CA VAL A 189 -5.18 -10.40 -0.67
C VAL A 189 -4.19 -10.77 -1.76
N GLY A 190 -4.68 -11.20 -2.90
CA GLY A 190 -3.86 -11.52 -4.06
C GLY A 190 -3.19 -10.29 -4.68
N ASN A 191 -2.75 -10.42 -5.91
CA ASN A 191 -2.06 -9.37 -6.67
C ASN A 191 -3.05 -8.58 -7.54
N ASP A 192 -2.69 -7.36 -7.95
CA ASP A 192 -3.54 -6.49 -8.81
C ASP A 192 -4.97 -6.29 -8.25
N VAL A 193 -5.11 -6.30 -6.92
CA VAL A 193 -6.40 -6.12 -6.24
C VAL A 193 -6.66 -4.65 -5.98
N TRP A 194 -7.89 -4.19 -6.27
CA TRP A 194 -8.34 -2.88 -5.86
C TRP A 194 -9.38 -2.98 -4.73
N ILE A 195 -9.06 -2.39 -3.57
CA ILE A 195 -9.98 -2.28 -2.43
C ILE A 195 -10.42 -0.82 -2.31
N GLY A 196 -11.71 -0.59 -2.49
CA GLY A 196 -12.32 0.74 -2.42
C GLY A 196 -12.36 1.30 -1.00
N ASN A 197 -12.51 2.63 -0.90
CA ASN A 197 -12.54 3.35 0.38
C ASN A 197 -13.56 2.79 1.37
N ASN A 198 -13.21 2.76 2.66
CA ASN A 198 -14.06 2.32 3.77
C ASN A 198 -14.55 0.86 3.66
N ALA A 199 -13.92 0.02 2.86
CA ALA A 199 -14.23 -1.41 2.85
C ALA A 199 -13.71 -2.07 4.13
N GLN A 200 -14.44 -3.10 4.58
CA GLN A 200 -14.10 -3.91 5.74
C GLN A 200 -13.92 -5.37 5.30
N ILE A 201 -12.80 -5.96 5.67
CA ILE A 201 -12.45 -7.34 5.33
C ILE A 201 -12.40 -8.15 6.61
N MET A 202 -13.20 -9.21 6.67
CA MET A 202 -13.27 -10.07 7.86
C MET A 202 -12.11 -11.05 7.92
N ALA A 203 -11.80 -11.50 9.13
CA ALA A 203 -10.73 -12.46 9.42
C ALA A 203 -10.80 -13.73 8.58
N GLY A 204 -9.66 -14.14 8.03
CA GLY A 204 -9.50 -15.41 7.30
C GLY A 204 -10.05 -15.40 5.88
N VAL A 205 -10.51 -14.25 5.38
CA VAL A 205 -10.98 -14.11 4.00
C VAL A 205 -9.79 -14.13 3.03
N THR A 206 -9.96 -14.83 1.91
CA THR A 206 -9.05 -14.79 0.77
C THR A 206 -9.68 -13.98 -0.38
N ILE A 207 -8.97 -12.96 -0.86
CA ILE A 207 -9.34 -12.16 -2.01
C ILE A 207 -8.40 -12.54 -3.16
N GLY A 208 -8.97 -13.07 -4.24
CA GLY A 208 -8.20 -13.55 -5.41
C GLY A 208 -7.60 -12.43 -6.24
N ASP A 209 -6.60 -12.79 -7.05
CA ASP A 209 -5.88 -11.86 -7.91
C ASP A 209 -6.82 -11.08 -8.85
N GLY A 210 -6.51 -9.82 -9.05
CA GLY A 210 -7.28 -8.95 -9.93
C GLY A 210 -8.70 -8.62 -9.45
N ALA A 211 -9.10 -9.01 -8.25
CA ALA A 211 -10.43 -8.72 -7.69
C ALA A 211 -10.60 -7.23 -7.38
N VAL A 212 -11.85 -6.81 -7.29
CA VAL A 212 -12.23 -5.46 -6.89
C VAL A 212 -13.24 -5.51 -5.76
N ILE A 213 -12.93 -4.85 -4.68
CA ILE A 213 -13.83 -4.63 -3.54
C ILE A 213 -14.39 -3.22 -3.65
N ALA A 214 -15.69 -3.08 -3.80
CA ALA A 214 -16.34 -1.77 -3.90
C ALA A 214 -16.21 -0.99 -2.59
N ALA A 215 -16.26 0.33 -2.68
CA ALA A 215 -16.22 1.21 -1.51
C ALA A 215 -17.36 0.87 -0.54
N GLY A 216 -17.05 0.85 0.77
CA GLY A 216 -17.99 0.55 1.84
C GLY A 216 -18.47 -0.91 1.91
N ALA A 217 -17.87 -1.82 1.17
CA ALA A 217 -18.25 -3.23 1.20
C ALA A 217 -17.80 -3.92 2.51
N LEU A 218 -18.63 -4.81 3.04
CA LEU A 218 -18.27 -5.73 4.12
C LEU A 218 -18.02 -7.14 3.53
N VAL A 219 -16.75 -7.51 3.41
CA VAL A 219 -16.34 -8.80 2.83
C VAL A 219 -16.28 -9.86 3.93
N THR A 220 -17.19 -10.81 3.89
CA THR A 220 -17.34 -11.87 4.90
C THR A 220 -17.01 -13.27 4.38
N LYS A 221 -16.75 -13.40 3.09
CA LYS A 221 -16.45 -14.67 2.38
C LYS A 221 -15.35 -14.42 1.37
N ASP A 222 -14.70 -15.49 0.95
CA ASP A 222 -13.70 -15.47 -0.10
C ASP A 222 -14.24 -14.84 -1.38
N VAL A 223 -13.36 -14.13 -2.08
CA VAL A 223 -13.65 -13.43 -3.33
C VAL A 223 -12.83 -14.06 -4.45
N GLU A 224 -13.54 -14.52 -5.49
CA GLU A 224 -12.89 -15.15 -6.64
C GLU A 224 -11.99 -14.15 -7.40
N PRO A 225 -10.95 -14.66 -8.09
CA PRO A 225 -10.12 -13.82 -8.96
C PRO A 225 -10.95 -13.04 -9.98
N TYR A 226 -10.57 -11.78 -10.22
CA TYR A 226 -11.24 -10.85 -11.13
C TYR A 226 -12.71 -10.56 -10.79
N ALA A 227 -13.25 -11.03 -9.66
CA ALA A 227 -14.58 -10.67 -9.24
C ALA A 227 -14.65 -9.22 -8.76
N VAL A 228 -15.75 -8.55 -9.06
CA VAL A 228 -16.13 -7.24 -8.49
C VAL A 228 -17.23 -7.49 -7.48
N VAL A 229 -16.94 -7.24 -6.21
CA VAL A 229 -17.89 -7.47 -5.12
C VAL A 229 -18.25 -6.17 -4.41
N GLY A 230 -19.45 -6.07 -3.85
CA GLY A 230 -19.90 -4.89 -3.10
C GLY A 230 -21.12 -5.16 -2.25
N GLY A 231 -21.42 -4.22 -1.37
CA GLY A 231 -22.55 -4.28 -0.44
C GLY A 231 -22.18 -4.80 0.95
N ASN A 232 -23.18 -4.88 1.82
CA ASN A 232 -23.07 -5.38 3.19
C ASN A 232 -24.18 -6.42 3.47
N PRO A 233 -23.85 -7.73 3.55
CA PRO A 233 -22.55 -8.32 3.19
C PRO A 233 -22.26 -8.23 1.69
N ALA A 234 -20.96 -8.23 1.34
CA ALA A 234 -20.51 -8.13 -0.05
C ALA A 234 -20.99 -9.36 -0.87
N LYS A 235 -21.43 -9.09 -2.10
CA LYS A 235 -21.84 -10.07 -3.08
C LYS A 235 -21.18 -9.76 -4.43
N VAL A 236 -21.01 -10.77 -5.26
CA VAL A 236 -20.53 -10.60 -6.64
C VAL A 236 -21.52 -9.75 -7.42
N ILE A 237 -21.03 -8.64 -7.97
CA ILE A 237 -21.77 -7.74 -8.87
C ILE A 237 -21.53 -8.15 -10.32
N ARG A 238 -20.27 -8.42 -10.66
CA ARG A 238 -19.80 -8.85 -11.99
C ARG A 238 -18.35 -9.33 -11.90
N TYR A 239 -17.79 -9.73 -13.00
CA TYR A 239 -16.34 -9.93 -13.15
C TYR A 239 -15.72 -8.81 -13.99
N ARG A 240 -14.46 -8.44 -13.72
CA ARG A 240 -13.68 -7.50 -14.57
C ARG A 240 -13.52 -8.07 -15.97
N ILE A 241 -13.22 -9.37 -16.03
CA ILE A 241 -13.07 -10.15 -17.27
C ILE A 241 -14.26 -11.09 -17.32
N ALA A 242 -15.20 -10.86 -18.24
CA ALA A 242 -16.45 -11.60 -18.31
C ALA A 242 -16.25 -13.07 -18.68
N GLU A 243 -15.32 -13.34 -19.62
CA GLU A 243 -15.04 -14.69 -20.11
C GLU A 243 -14.22 -15.51 -19.06
N PRO A 244 -14.75 -16.64 -18.56
CA PRO A 244 -14.06 -17.47 -17.57
C PRO A 244 -12.68 -17.94 -18.03
N THR A 245 -12.58 -18.44 -19.27
CA THR A 245 -11.32 -18.92 -19.86
C THR A 245 -10.25 -17.82 -19.87
N PHE A 246 -10.64 -16.56 -20.15
CA PHE A 246 -9.70 -15.46 -20.11
C PHE A 246 -9.20 -15.16 -18.70
N ARG A 247 -10.05 -15.33 -17.68
CA ARG A 247 -9.59 -15.19 -16.28
C ARG A 247 -8.53 -16.23 -15.92
N GLU A 248 -8.77 -17.49 -16.30
CA GLU A 248 -7.80 -18.57 -16.08
C GLU A 248 -6.46 -18.29 -16.80
N GLN A 249 -6.52 -17.87 -18.06
CA GLN A 249 -5.35 -17.53 -18.84
C GLN A 249 -4.59 -16.32 -18.30
N MET A 250 -5.30 -15.31 -17.79
CA MET A 250 -4.66 -14.16 -17.15
C MET A 250 -3.99 -14.53 -15.83
N LEU A 251 -4.55 -15.49 -15.07
CA LEU A 251 -3.89 -16.03 -13.87
C LEU A 251 -2.64 -16.85 -14.22
N GLU A 252 -2.63 -17.54 -15.36
CA GLU A 252 -1.46 -18.27 -15.85
C GLU A 252 -0.35 -17.30 -16.32
N ILE A 253 -0.71 -16.22 -17.03
CA ILE A 253 0.23 -15.16 -17.40
C ILE A 253 0.84 -14.49 -16.17
N ALA A 254 0.04 -14.19 -15.16
CA ALA A 254 0.45 -13.61 -13.89
C ALA A 254 1.48 -12.49 -14.04
N TRP A 255 1.15 -11.46 -14.84
CA TRP A 255 2.05 -10.37 -15.25
C TRP A 255 2.74 -9.66 -14.08
N TRP A 256 2.15 -9.65 -12.90
CA TRP A 256 2.72 -9.09 -11.67
C TRP A 256 3.98 -9.81 -11.18
N ASN A 257 4.23 -11.02 -11.67
CA ASN A 257 5.45 -11.78 -11.39
C ASN A 257 6.59 -11.48 -12.37
N TRP A 258 6.34 -10.71 -13.42
CA TRP A 258 7.39 -10.38 -14.38
C TRP A 258 8.46 -9.48 -13.76
N PRO A 259 9.70 -9.54 -14.25
CA PRO A 259 10.74 -8.58 -13.91
C PRO A 259 10.29 -7.13 -14.20
N GLU A 260 10.75 -6.17 -13.41
CA GLU A 260 10.28 -4.78 -13.52
C GLU A 260 10.67 -4.11 -14.83
N ASP A 261 11.80 -4.44 -15.39
CA ASP A 261 12.23 -4.01 -16.74
C ASP A 261 11.26 -4.51 -17.80
N ILE A 262 10.83 -5.76 -17.73
CA ILE A 262 9.83 -6.35 -18.64
C ILE A 262 8.46 -5.69 -18.46
N ILE A 263 8.03 -5.41 -17.22
CA ILE A 263 6.79 -4.68 -16.97
C ILE A 263 6.86 -3.28 -17.57
N SER A 264 7.99 -2.58 -17.36
CA SER A 264 8.21 -1.24 -17.91
C SER A 264 8.17 -1.22 -19.44
N GLU A 265 8.78 -2.21 -20.08
CA GLU A 265 8.76 -2.35 -21.54
C GLU A 265 7.36 -2.62 -22.11
N ARG A 266 6.51 -3.33 -21.33
CA ARG A 266 5.17 -3.78 -21.76
C ARG A 266 4.03 -2.96 -21.18
N LEU A 267 4.29 -1.78 -20.63
CA LEU A 267 3.27 -0.94 -20.00
C LEU A 267 2.11 -0.59 -20.94
N ASP A 268 2.38 -0.33 -22.21
CA ASP A 268 1.37 -0.05 -23.23
C ASP A 268 0.40 -1.22 -23.43
N LYS A 269 0.89 -2.45 -23.30
CA LYS A 269 0.10 -3.69 -23.40
C LYS A 269 -0.68 -3.94 -22.11
N ILE A 270 -0.05 -3.83 -20.95
CA ILE A 270 -0.69 -4.00 -19.64
C ILE A 270 -1.81 -2.96 -19.45
N MET A 271 -1.61 -1.73 -19.90
CA MET A 271 -2.59 -0.64 -19.85
C MET A 271 -3.62 -0.68 -20.99
N SER A 272 -3.58 -1.67 -21.87
CA SER A 272 -4.54 -1.85 -22.96
C SER A 272 -5.88 -2.39 -22.45
N LYS A 273 -6.93 -2.20 -23.27
CA LYS A 273 -8.23 -2.84 -23.09
C LYS A 273 -8.39 -4.13 -23.91
N ASP A 274 -7.39 -4.47 -24.72
CA ASP A 274 -7.39 -5.67 -25.60
C ASP A 274 -6.86 -6.88 -24.82
N ILE A 275 -7.72 -7.43 -23.97
CA ILE A 275 -7.41 -8.63 -23.15
C ILE A 275 -7.10 -9.82 -24.07
N SER A 276 -7.85 -9.99 -25.16
CA SER A 276 -7.65 -11.10 -26.09
C SER A 276 -6.29 -11.05 -26.78
N GLY A 277 -5.89 -9.85 -27.26
CA GLY A 277 -4.56 -9.64 -27.83
C GLY A 277 -3.45 -9.86 -26.81
N PHE A 278 -3.63 -9.38 -25.60
CA PHE A 278 -2.69 -9.59 -24.49
C PHE A 278 -2.49 -11.08 -24.18
N ILE A 279 -3.57 -11.83 -24.04
CA ILE A 279 -3.52 -13.28 -23.81
C ILE A 279 -2.81 -13.99 -24.96
N LYS A 280 -3.17 -13.68 -26.21
CA LYS A 280 -2.55 -14.30 -27.39
C LYS A 280 -1.04 -14.05 -27.47
N GLU A 281 -0.57 -12.89 -27.01
CA GLU A 281 0.83 -12.48 -27.06
C GLU A 281 1.65 -13.11 -25.92
N TYR A 282 1.08 -13.24 -24.71
CA TYR A 282 1.83 -13.56 -23.51
C TYR A 282 1.44 -14.86 -22.80
N LEU A 283 0.39 -15.55 -23.25
CA LEU A 283 0.08 -16.87 -22.68
C LEU A 283 1.20 -17.84 -23.06
N PRO A 284 1.85 -18.51 -22.11
CA PRO A 284 2.87 -19.50 -22.42
C PRO A 284 2.27 -20.57 -23.34
N ASN A 285 2.88 -20.80 -24.51
CA ASN A 285 2.48 -21.90 -25.35
C ASN A 285 2.64 -23.21 -24.58
N ALA A 286 1.63 -24.07 -24.54
CA ALA A 286 1.59 -25.33 -23.82
C ALA A 286 2.70 -26.34 -24.24
N GLY A 287 3.80 -25.90 -24.80
CA GLY A 287 4.92 -26.68 -25.30
C GLY A 287 6.31 -26.21 -24.89
N GLU A 288 6.44 -25.03 -24.22
CA GLU A 288 7.76 -24.52 -23.79
C GLU A 288 7.88 -24.39 -22.26
N VAL A 289 7.80 -25.52 -21.57
CA VAL A 289 8.40 -25.61 -20.21
C VAL A 289 9.88 -25.84 -20.41
N LYS A 290 10.67 -24.78 -20.52
CA LYS A 290 12.11 -24.87 -20.29
C LYS A 290 12.33 -24.92 -18.79
N CYS A 291 12.62 -26.13 -18.30
CA CYS A 291 13.35 -26.31 -17.05
C CYS A 291 14.77 -25.77 -17.24
N ASP A 292 15.12 -24.71 -16.52
CA ASP A 292 16.50 -24.37 -16.19
C ASP A 292 16.61 -24.22 -14.66
#